data_0b6ba3b7a1888b84f2ef0cf91bb3f9f2
#
_entry.id   0b6ba3b7a1888b84f2ef0cf91bb3f9f2
#
_cell.length_a   1.000
_cell.length_b   1.000
_cell.length_c   1.000
_cell.angle_alpha   90.00
_cell.angle_beta   90.00
_cell.angle_gamma   90.00
#
_symmetry.space_group_name_H-M   'P 1'
#
loop_
_entity.id
_entity.type
_entity.pdbx_description
1 polymer ?
#
loop_
_entity_poly.entity_id
_entity_poly.type
_entity_poly.pdbx_seq_one_letter_code
_entity_poly.pdbx_strand_id
1 'polypeptide(L)'
;MKNKSEQIIKEYQTNLDKCKEYRKKYLLIDNGKEIIENFNARLIPHFNGYKDPYVNETLKFLKLITDLDVVNQNIIESHEIWKIIKETECFDIELQVYNTYKYKRLSKLHEYIVFDLKHFIDEIIATISIIRGFVKNDKVTVSSIGAYLSKKQSEFNDFDSFIELFQILDDLANSYKHSYANSDLSVIGREEDCFVALYSQYNDFNNNPTPFVISINDVVDNFNKFYKFSFNLIDRLTRNKRTMS
;
A
#
# COMPACT_ATOMS: atom_id res chain seq x y z
N MET A 1 30.89 -2.40 19.64
CA MET A 1 29.56 -1.78 19.39
C MET A 1 29.61 -0.66 18.36
N LYS A 2 30.54 0.28 18.36
CA LYS A 2 30.67 1.36 17.34
C LYS A 2 30.68 0.84 15.90
N ASN A 3 31.43 -0.21 15.61
CA ASN A 3 31.60 -0.76 14.25
C ASN A 3 30.28 -1.30 13.65
N LYS A 4 29.36 -1.81 14.48
CA LYS A 4 28.08 -2.38 14.03
C LYS A 4 27.05 -1.30 13.69
N SER A 5 27.05 -0.21 14.45
CA SER A 5 26.20 0.95 14.16
C SER A 5 26.63 1.69 12.88
N GLU A 6 27.94 1.84 12.65
CA GLU A 6 28.47 2.45 11.44
C GLU A 6 28.17 1.62 10.19
N GLN A 7 28.21 0.31 10.31
CA GLN A 7 27.85 -0.60 9.22
C GLN A 7 26.35 -0.50 8.88
N ILE A 8 25.48 -0.49 9.87
CA ILE A 8 24.03 -0.32 9.69
C ILE A 8 23.70 1.03 9.01
N ILE A 9 24.35 2.11 9.45
CA ILE A 9 24.17 3.44 8.87
C ILE A 9 24.62 3.44 7.39
N LYS A 10 25.75 2.79 7.09
CA LYS A 10 26.28 2.71 5.72
C LYS A 10 25.37 1.87 4.81
N GLU A 11 24.86 0.75 5.29
CA GLU A 11 23.87 -0.06 4.54
C GLU A 11 22.59 0.70 4.29
N TYR A 12 22.08 1.41 5.29
CA TYR A 12 20.92 2.27 5.17
C TYR A 12 21.12 3.39 4.13
N GLN A 13 22.28 4.08 4.17
CA GLN A 13 22.61 5.13 3.20
C GLN A 13 22.70 4.57 1.77
N THR A 14 23.32 3.40 1.61
CA THR A 14 23.43 2.73 0.31
C THR A 14 22.04 2.37 -0.25
N ASN A 15 21.11 1.95 0.59
CA ASN A 15 19.74 1.65 0.18
C ASN A 15 18.95 2.92 -0.20
N LEU A 16 19.16 4.02 0.53
CA LEU A 16 18.56 5.31 0.18
C LEU A 16 19.04 5.81 -1.20
N ASP A 17 20.35 5.71 -1.47
CA ASP A 17 20.92 6.14 -2.75
C ASP A 17 20.40 5.28 -3.91
N LYS A 18 20.28 3.97 -3.72
CA LYS A 18 19.62 3.10 -4.70
C LYS A 18 18.15 3.50 -4.92
N CYS A 19 17.40 3.78 -3.87
CA CYS A 19 16.02 4.25 -4.01
C CYS A 19 15.93 5.55 -4.80
N LYS A 20 16.88 6.49 -4.64
CA LYS A 20 16.92 7.73 -5.44
C LYS A 20 17.14 7.47 -6.93
N GLU A 21 18.00 6.51 -7.29
CA GLU A 21 18.18 6.10 -8.69
C GLU A 21 16.95 5.44 -9.28
N TYR A 22 16.32 4.53 -8.52
CA TYR A 22 15.11 3.85 -8.96
C TYR A 22 13.91 4.79 -9.12
N ARG A 23 13.80 5.85 -8.30
CA ARG A 23 12.75 6.88 -8.44
C ARG A 23 12.81 7.66 -9.74
N LYS A 24 13.96 7.73 -10.38
CA LYS A 24 14.09 8.31 -11.72
C LYS A 24 13.54 7.40 -12.81
N LYS A 25 13.45 6.11 -12.53
CA LYS A 25 13.07 5.07 -13.48
C LYS A 25 11.64 4.57 -13.26
N TYR A 26 11.20 4.51 -12.00
CA TYR A 26 9.91 3.96 -11.61
C TYR A 26 9.15 4.92 -10.72
N LEU A 27 7.83 4.95 -10.86
CA LEU A 27 6.97 5.64 -9.92
C LEU A 27 6.91 4.82 -8.62
N LEU A 28 7.37 5.40 -7.52
CA LEU A 28 7.41 4.79 -6.20
C LEU A 28 6.52 5.56 -5.22
N ILE A 29 6.21 4.92 -4.09
CA ILE A 29 5.52 5.58 -3.00
C ILE A 29 6.46 6.63 -2.40
N ASP A 30 5.97 7.86 -2.36
CA ASP A 30 6.66 8.98 -1.72
C ASP A 30 6.39 8.97 -0.21
N ASN A 31 7.16 8.17 0.51
CA ASN A 31 7.06 8.04 1.97
C ASN A 31 7.79 9.17 2.73
N GLY A 32 8.17 10.25 2.06
CA GLY A 32 8.83 11.40 2.65
C GLY A 32 10.26 11.15 3.13
N LYS A 33 10.88 10.01 2.82
CA LYS A 33 12.24 9.68 3.27
C LYS A 33 13.32 10.56 2.65
N GLU A 34 13.07 11.23 1.54
CA GLU A 34 13.99 12.26 1.04
C GLU A 34 14.17 13.44 2.00
N ILE A 35 13.24 13.59 2.93
CA ILE A 35 13.25 14.61 3.99
C ILE A 35 14.00 14.12 5.24
N ILE A 36 14.36 12.83 5.32
CA ILE A 36 14.99 12.19 6.50
C ILE A 36 16.50 12.49 6.62
N GLU A 37 17.12 13.25 5.75
CA GLU A 37 18.40 13.88 6.09
C GLU A 37 18.32 14.74 7.36
N ASN A 38 17.14 15.24 7.66
CA ASN A 38 16.76 15.71 8.96
C ASN A 38 15.65 14.78 9.44
N PHE A 39 15.91 13.87 10.34
CA PHE A 39 14.92 13.07 11.08
C PHE A 39 14.04 14.03 11.89
N ASN A 40 13.40 14.91 11.16
CA ASN A 40 12.46 15.86 11.71
C ASN A 40 11.22 15.04 11.98
N ALA A 41 10.94 14.85 13.23
CA ALA A 41 9.74 14.26 13.82
C ALA A 41 8.41 14.79 13.23
N ARG A 42 8.44 15.60 12.17
CA ARG A 42 7.29 16.14 11.44
C ARG A 42 6.57 15.10 10.60
N LEU A 43 7.24 13.96 10.26
CA LEU A 43 6.60 12.86 9.53
C LEU A 43 5.76 11.97 10.44
N ILE A 44 5.93 12.07 11.74
CA ILE A 44 5.14 11.35 12.71
C ILE A 44 4.13 12.31 13.26
N PRO A 45 2.83 12.03 13.11
CA PRO A 45 1.81 12.84 13.75
C PRO A 45 2.14 12.95 15.23
N HIS A 46 2.36 14.16 15.70
CA HIS A 46 2.66 14.39 17.11
C HIS A 46 1.38 14.19 17.93
N PHE A 47 1.21 13.00 18.46
CA PHE A 47 0.21 12.70 19.48
C PHE A 47 0.61 13.24 20.86
N ASN A 48 1.50 14.24 20.92
CA ASN A 48 1.96 14.86 22.16
C ASN A 48 0.77 15.43 22.94
N GLY A 49 0.57 14.94 24.13
CA GLY A 49 -0.51 15.37 25.06
C GLY A 49 -1.67 14.39 25.15
N TYR A 50 -1.69 13.35 24.36
CA TYR A 50 -2.61 12.24 24.57
C TYR A 50 -2.00 11.26 25.57
N LYS A 51 -2.77 10.90 26.61
CA LYS A 51 -2.43 9.81 27.51
C LYS A 51 -2.53 8.48 26.77
N ASP A 52 -1.88 7.41 27.27
CA ASP A 52 -2.07 6.06 26.71
C ASP A 52 -3.52 5.85 26.21
N PRO A 53 -3.73 5.35 24.98
CA PRO A 53 -2.89 4.46 24.15
C PRO A 53 -2.13 5.12 22.99
N TYR A 54 -2.09 6.43 22.88
CA TYR A 54 -1.59 7.16 21.70
C TYR A 54 -0.07 7.08 21.48
N VAL A 55 0.70 6.71 22.51
CA VAL A 55 2.13 6.39 22.33
C VAL A 55 2.29 5.21 21.36
N ASN A 56 1.40 4.23 21.45
CA ASN A 56 1.38 3.06 20.57
C ASN A 56 1.10 3.46 19.11
N GLU A 57 0.24 4.47 18.90
CA GLU A 57 -0.05 4.96 17.54
C GLU A 57 1.18 5.60 16.89
N THR A 58 2.02 6.31 17.64
CA THR A 58 3.28 6.86 17.11
C THR A 58 4.22 5.74 16.64
N LEU A 59 4.39 4.69 17.46
CA LEU A 59 5.23 3.54 17.11
C LEU A 59 4.65 2.77 15.90
N LYS A 60 3.34 2.64 15.83
CA LYS A 60 2.62 2.05 14.71
C LYS A 60 2.87 2.82 13.40
N PHE A 61 2.79 4.16 13.44
CA PHE A 61 3.10 4.99 12.29
C PHE A 61 4.54 4.84 11.82
N LEU A 62 5.50 4.79 12.74
CA LEU A 62 6.90 4.51 12.39
C LEU A 62 7.05 3.18 11.65
N LYS A 63 6.38 2.14 12.14
CA LYS A 63 6.37 0.84 11.48
C LYS A 63 5.75 0.95 10.09
N LEU A 64 4.57 1.55 9.95
CA LEU A 64 3.88 1.71 8.66
C LEU A 64 4.74 2.43 7.62
N ILE A 65 5.44 3.50 8.02
CA ILE A 65 6.34 4.23 7.11
C ILE A 65 7.52 3.36 6.68
N THR A 66 8.06 2.52 7.58
CA THR A 66 9.14 1.58 7.22
C THR A 66 8.63 0.44 6.33
N ASP A 67 7.41 -0.01 6.54
CA ASP A 67 6.80 -1.05 5.69
C ASP A 67 6.62 -0.55 4.24
N LEU A 68 6.36 0.75 4.01
CA LEU A 68 6.32 1.33 2.67
C LEU A 68 7.65 1.24 1.90
N ASP A 69 8.79 1.10 2.57
CA ASP A 69 10.05 0.83 1.88
C ASP A 69 10.08 -0.57 1.29
N VAL A 70 9.51 -1.53 2.01
CA VAL A 70 9.37 -2.90 1.51
C VAL A 70 8.45 -2.91 0.30
N VAL A 71 7.35 -2.16 0.36
CA VAL A 71 6.45 -1.99 -0.81
C VAL A 71 7.19 -1.41 -2.00
N ASN A 72 7.98 -0.36 -1.81
CA ASN A 72 8.80 0.22 -2.88
C ASN A 72 9.80 -0.77 -3.48
N GLN A 73 10.43 -1.61 -2.64
CA GLN A 73 11.30 -2.69 -3.10
C GLN A 73 10.53 -3.71 -3.94
N ASN A 74 9.34 -4.10 -3.49
CA ASN A 74 8.47 -5.03 -4.22
C ASN A 74 8.02 -4.44 -5.57
N ILE A 75 7.71 -3.14 -5.64
CA ILE A 75 7.36 -2.44 -6.89
C ILE A 75 8.54 -2.47 -7.87
N ILE A 76 9.75 -2.15 -7.41
CA ILE A 76 10.95 -2.18 -8.25
C ILE A 76 11.20 -3.59 -8.79
N GLU A 77 11.19 -4.59 -7.90
CA GLU A 77 11.41 -5.98 -8.31
C GLU A 77 10.33 -6.48 -9.28
N SER A 78 9.08 -6.08 -9.07
CA SER A 78 7.96 -6.40 -9.95
C SER A 78 8.22 -5.88 -11.37
N HIS A 79 8.49 -4.60 -11.53
CA HIS A 79 8.78 -3.99 -12.83
C HIS A 79 10.00 -4.62 -13.52
N GLU A 80 11.04 -4.95 -12.78
CA GLU A 80 12.23 -5.59 -13.35
C GLU A 80 11.96 -7.03 -13.79
N ILE A 81 11.24 -7.81 -13.01
CA ILE A 81 10.84 -9.16 -13.40
C ILE A 81 9.89 -9.13 -14.60
N TRP A 82 8.90 -8.24 -14.58
CA TRP A 82 7.96 -8.06 -15.68
C TRP A 82 8.71 -7.75 -16.99
N LYS A 83 9.66 -6.83 -16.95
CA LYS A 83 10.51 -6.50 -18.10
C LYS A 83 11.30 -7.69 -18.62
N ILE A 84 11.92 -8.46 -17.72
CA ILE A 84 12.65 -9.67 -18.10
C ILE A 84 11.72 -10.69 -18.79
N ILE A 85 10.50 -10.88 -18.25
CA ILE A 85 9.55 -11.81 -18.84
C ILE A 85 9.14 -11.33 -20.26
N LYS A 86 8.91 -10.03 -20.44
CA LYS A 86 8.58 -9.42 -21.75
C LYS A 86 9.71 -9.58 -22.75
N GLU A 87 10.96 -9.33 -22.35
CA GLU A 87 12.12 -9.34 -23.25
C GLU A 87 12.59 -10.75 -23.64
N THR A 88 12.36 -11.73 -22.77
CA THR A 88 12.88 -13.09 -22.98
C THR A 88 11.90 -14.04 -23.66
N GLU A 89 10.70 -13.57 -24.03
CA GLU A 89 9.64 -14.40 -24.64
C GLU A 89 9.49 -15.78 -23.94
N CYS A 90 9.54 -15.76 -22.60
CA CYS A 90 9.55 -16.97 -21.78
C CYS A 90 8.21 -17.75 -21.80
N PHE A 91 7.42 -17.57 -22.86
CA PHE A 91 6.18 -18.32 -23.05
C PHE A 91 6.48 -19.65 -23.71
N ASP A 92 6.21 -20.73 -23.01
CA ASP A 92 6.27 -22.08 -23.58
C ASP A 92 4.98 -22.33 -24.35
N ILE A 93 5.10 -22.35 -25.69
CA ILE A 93 3.97 -22.54 -26.61
C ILE A 93 3.35 -23.94 -26.45
N GLU A 94 4.16 -24.96 -26.18
CA GLU A 94 3.68 -26.36 -26.05
C GLU A 94 2.89 -26.55 -24.75
N LEU A 95 3.37 -25.95 -23.66
CA LEU A 95 2.70 -26.02 -22.35
C LEU A 95 1.70 -24.89 -22.12
N GLN A 96 1.65 -23.89 -22.99
CA GLN A 96 0.82 -22.68 -22.85
C GLN A 96 1.03 -21.95 -21.51
N VAL A 97 2.24 -21.98 -20.99
CA VAL A 97 2.59 -21.38 -19.70
C VAL A 97 3.88 -20.57 -19.80
N TYR A 98 3.96 -19.50 -19.05
CA TYR A 98 5.20 -18.76 -18.87
C TYR A 98 6.18 -19.54 -17.97
N ASN A 99 7.48 -19.32 -18.17
CA ASN A 99 8.52 -19.92 -17.35
C ASN A 99 8.24 -19.65 -15.85
N THR A 100 7.99 -20.75 -15.15
CA THR A 100 7.20 -20.84 -13.94
C THR A 100 7.73 -20.06 -12.74
N TYR A 101 9.06 -19.86 -12.61
CA TYR A 101 9.61 -19.26 -11.38
C TYR A 101 9.45 -17.73 -11.35
N LYS A 102 9.94 -17.04 -12.36
CA LYS A 102 9.86 -15.56 -12.43
C LYS A 102 8.43 -15.10 -12.42
N TYR A 103 7.59 -15.82 -13.13
CA TYR A 103 6.18 -15.54 -13.21
C TYR A 103 5.46 -15.72 -11.85
N LYS A 104 5.71 -16.81 -11.15
CA LYS A 104 5.20 -17.00 -9.78
C LYS A 104 5.72 -15.92 -8.82
N ARG A 105 6.96 -15.48 -9.00
CA ARG A 105 7.54 -14.39 -8.20
C ARG A 105 6.81 -13.08 -8.48
N LEU A 106 6.59 -12.73 -9.75
CA LEU A 106 5.82 -11.55 -10.15
C LEU A 106 4.43 -11.54 -9.52
N SER A 107 3.69 -12.64 -9.63
CA SER A 107 2.38 -12.81 -9.02
C SER A 107 2.41 -12.58 -7.50
N LYS A 108 3.42 -13.11 -6.81
CA LYS A 108 3.56 -12.92 -5.36
C LYS A 108 3.93 -11.48 -4.99
N LEU A 109 4.72 -10.81 -5.81
CA LEU A 109 5.03 -9.38 -5.59
C LEU A 109 3.77 -8.53 -5.73
N HIS A 110 2.94 -8.78 -6.73
CA HIS A 110 1.65 -8.10 -6.90
C HIS A 110 0.74 -8.31 -5.69
N GLU A 111 0.63 -9.54 -5.21
CA GLU A 111 -0.14 -9.89 -4.02
C GLU A 111 0.37 -9.12 -2.78
N TYR A 112 1.68 -9.11 -2.54
CA TYR A 112 2.29 -8.40 -1.41
C TYR A 112 2.07 -6.89 -1.50
N ILE A 113 2.30 -6.28 -2.67
CA ILE A 113 2.08 -4.84 -2.86
C ILE A 113 0.64 -4.48 -2.50
N VAL A 114 -0.34 -5.21 -3.03
CA VAL A 114 -1.77 -4.93 -2.79
C VAL A 114 -2.14 -5.09 -1.32
N PHE A 115 -1.69 -6.17 -0.66
CA PHE A 115 -2.00 -6.39 0.74
C PHE A 115 -1.35 -5.37 1.66
N ASP A 116 -0.11 -4.98 1.39
CA ASP A 116 0.60 -4.00 2.20
C ASP A 116 0.01 -2.59 2.03
N LEU A 117 -0.36 -2.18 0.80
CA LEU A 117 -1.06 -0.92 0.57
C LEU A 117 -2.43 -0.88 1.24
N LYS A 118 -3.21 -1.97 1.12
CA LYS A 118 -4.50 -2.10 1.78
C LYS A 118 -4.35 -2.03 3.30
N HIS A 119 -3.40 -2.77 3.86
CA HIS A 119 -3.13 -2.75 5.30
C HIS A 119 -2.77 -1.35 5.78
N PHE A 120 -1.91 -0.63 5.05
CA PHE A 120 -1.57 0.75 5.37
C PHE A 120 -2.82 1.64 5.45
N ILE A 121 -3.71 1.55 4.46
CA ILE A 121 -4.95 2.34 4.43
C ILE A 121 -5.87 1.94 5.59
N ASP A 122 -6.02 0.65 5.87
CA ASP A 122 -6.83 0.16 7.00
C ASP A 122 -6.37 0.78 8.32
N GLU A 123 -5.07 0.85 8.55
CA GLU A 123 -4.48 1.42 9.75
C GLU A 123 -4.67 2.95 9.84
N ILE A 124 -4.61 3.66 8.71
CA ILE A 124 -4.92 5.09 8.64
C ILE A 124 -6.40 5.36 8.96
N ILE A 125 -7.30 4.58 8.36
CA ILE A 125 -8.75 4.68 8.64
C ILE A 125 -9.02 4.46 10.13
N ALA A 126 -8.44 3.41 10.72
CA ALA A 126 -8.59 3.11 12.15
C ALA A 126 -8.09 4.27 13.02
N THR A 127 -6.92 4.80 12.72
CA THR A 127 -6.34 5.92 13.48
C THR A 127 -7.20 7.18 13.41
N ILE A 128 -7.68 7.56 12.23
CA ILE A 128 -8.54 8.73 12.08
C ILE A 128 -9.90 8.50 12.76
N SER A 129 -10.44 7.28 12.71
CA SER A 129 -11.63 6.90 13.46
C SER A 129 -11.46 7.11 14.96
N ILE A 130 -10.30 6.73 15.52
CA ILE A 130 -9.98 6.97 16.95
C ILE A 130 -9.91 8.47 17.24
N ILE A 131 -9.20 9.24 16.41
CA ILE A 131 -9.07 10.69 16.59
C ILE A 131 -10.43 11.39 16.54
N ARG A 132 -11.31 10.96 15.65
CA ARG A 132 -12.68 11.48 15.50
C ARG A 132 -13.64 11.01 16.59
N GLY A 133 -13.25 10.02 17.41
CA GLY A 133 -14.09 9.48 18.47
C GLY A 133 -15.10 8.41 18.00
N PHE A 134 -14.88 7.81 16.84
CA PHE A 134 -15.69 6.68 16.37
C PHE A 134 -15.29 5.37 17.05
N VAL A 135 -15.39 5.38 18.38
CA VAL A 135 -15.09 4.24 19.26
C VAL A 135 -16.33 3.92 20.07
N LYS A 136 -16.75 2.65 20.10
CA LYS A 136 -17.87 2.15 20.88
C LYS A 136 -17.45 0.89 21.63
N ASN A 137 -17.65 0.88 22.96
CA ASN A 137 -17.25 -0.24 23.83
C ASN A 137 -15.78 -0.64 23.61
N ASP A 138 -14.88 0.35 23.61
CA ASP A 138 -13.43 0.19 23.38
C ASP A 138 -13.03 -0.40 22.03
N LYS A 139 -13.96 -0.43 21.07
CA LYS A 139 -13.71 -0.90 19.72
C LYS A 139 -13.89 0.21 18.68
N VAL A 140 -12.93 0.31 17.76
CA VAL A 140 -13.04 1.19 16.60
C VAL A 140 -14.16 0.72 15.70
N THR A 141 -15.10 1.61 15.37
CA THR A 141 -16.30 1.24 14.60
C THR A 141 -16.03 1.15 13.10
N VAL A 142 -15.07 1.92 12.60
CA VAL A 142 -14.61 1.88 11.20
C VAL A 142 -13.10 1.69 11.24
N SER A 143 -12.62 0.49 10.96
CA SER A 143 -11.20 0.12 11.10
C SER A 143 -10.56 -0.43 9.83
N SER A 144 -11.27 -0.39 8.70
CA SER A 144 -10.75 -0.93 7.45
C SER A 144 -11.46 -0.33 6.24
N ILE A 145 -10.86 -0.52 5.06
CA ILE A 145 -11.46 -0.18 3.76
C ILE A 145 -12.84 -0.82 3.63
N GLY A 146 -12.97 -2.12 3.86
CA GLY A 146 -14.25 -2.82 3.75
C GLY A 146 -15.31 -2.27 4.71
N ALA A 147 -14.93 -1.91 5.94
CA ALA A 147 -15.82 -1.27 6.89
C ALA A 147 -16.21 0.15 6.43
N TYR A 148 -15.29 0.89 5.82
CA TYR A 148 -15.55 2.22 5.27
C TYR A 148 -16.53 2.15 4.08
N LEU A 149 -16.29 1.27 3.12
CA LEU A 149 -17.13 1.09 1.94
C LEU A 149 -18.54 0.55 2.27
N SER A 150 -18.65 -0.33 3.27
CA SER A 150 -19.94 -0.94 3.66
C SER A 150 -20.81 -0.04 4.53
N LYS A 151 -20.22 0.92 5.24
CA LYS A 151 -20.94 1.82 6.12
C LYS A 151 -21.31 3.10 5.37
N LYS A 152 -22.59 3.27 5.05
CA LYS A 152 -23.17 4.56 4.67
C LYS A 152 -23.22 5.48 5.90
N GLN A 153 -22.10 5.77 6.52
CA GLN A 153 -22.05 6.71 7.65
C GLN A 153 -21.89 8.12 7.09
N SER A 154 -22.93 8.92 7.18
CA SER A 154 -22.92 10.34 6.86
C SER A 154 -21.92 11.16 7.70
N GLU A 155 -21.38 10.59 8.77
CA GLU A 155 -20.51 11.27 9.73
C GLU A 155 -19.02 11.03 9.50
N PHE A 156 -18.62 9.90 8.90
CA PHE A 156 -17.21 9.57 8.60
C PHE A 156 -17.01 9.53 7.08
N ASN A 157 -16.83 10.68 6.49
CA ASN A 157 -16.69 10.89 5.04
C ASN A 157 -15.33 11.51 4.66
N ASP A 158 -14.37 11.47 5.56
CA ASP A 158 -13.05 12.10 5.36
C ASP A 158 -12.32 11.59 4.10
N PHE A 159 -12.64 10.39 3.63
CA PHE A 159 -11.96 9.72 2.52
C PHE A 159 -12.84 9.50 1.28
N ASP A 160 -13.96 10.19 1.15
CA ASP A 160 -14.87 9.99 0.01
C ASP A 160 -14.23 10.24 -1.35
N SER A 161 -13.23 11.11 -1.41
CA SER A 161 -12.43 11.36 -2.62
C SER A 161 -11.50 10.19 -3.01
N PHE A 162 -11.38 9.16 -2.16
CA PHE A 162 -10.53 7.99 -2.38
C PHE A 162 -11.31 6.67 -2.48
N ILE A 163 -12.64 6.73 -2.58
CA ILE A 163 -13.50 5.55 -2.67
C ILE A 163 -13.07 4.64 -3.83
N GLU A 164 -12.71 5.19 -4.96
CA GLU A 164 -12.25 4.41 -6.12
C GLU A 164 -10.96 3.63 -5.81
N LEU A 165 -9.96 4.27 -5.20
CA LEU A 165 -8.75 3.58 -4.75
C LEU A 165 -9.06 2.47 -3.75
N PHE A 166 -9.99 2.73 -2.83
CA PHE A 166 -10.40 1.75 -1.81
C PHE A 166 -11.08 0.54 -2.44
N GLN A 167 -11.99 0.75 -3.39
CA GLN A 167 -12.64 -0.32 -4.13
C GLN A 167 -11.62 -1.16 -4.91
N ILE A 168 -10.71 -0.50 -5.63
CA ILE A 168 -9.64 -1.17 -6.37
C ILE A 168 -8.82 -2.09 -5.47
N LEU A 169 -8.33 -1.58 -4.34
CA LEU A 169 -7.49 -2.37 -3.43
C LEU A 169 -8.28 -3.47 -2.70
N ASP A 170 -9.55 -3.24 -2.37
CA ASP A 170 -10.40 -4.26 -1.76
C ASP A 170 -10.71 -5.38 -2.74
N ASP A 171 -11.07 -5.05 -3.98
CA ASP A 171 -11.37 -6.01 -5.03
C ASP A 171 -10.14 -6.84 -5.42
N LEU A 172 -8.96 -6.20 -5.58
CA LEU A 172 -7.70 -6.90 -5.82
C LEU A 172 -7.35 -7.85 -4.67
N ALA A 173 -7.41 -7.36 -3.42
CA ALA A 173 -7.08 -8.17 -2.25
C ALA A 173 -8.05 -9.36 -2.09
N ASN A 174 -9.33 -9.16 -2.33
CA ASN A 174 -10.33 -10.23 -2.28
C ASN A 174 -10.11 -11.24 -3.42
N SER A 175 -9.77 -10.77 -4.62
CA SER A 175 -9.46 -11.63 -5.76
C SER A 175 -8.22 -12.50 -5.49
N TYR A 176 -7.15 -11.94 -4.94
CA TYR A 176 -5.95 -12.71 -4.59
C TYR A 176 -6.21 -13.76 -3.49
N LYS A 177 -7.16 -13.53 -2.58
CA LYS A 177 -7.53 -14.48 -1.53
C LYS A 177 -8.44 -15.60 -2.00
N HIS A 178 -9.39 -15.29 -2.88
CA HIS A 178 -10.55 -16.14 -3.12
C HIS A 178 -10.74 -16.54 -4.58
N SER A 179 -9.94 -15.99 -5.50
CA SER A 179 -10.05 -16.26 -6.92
C SER A 179 -8.99 -17.25 -7.37
N TYR A 180 -9.37 -18.08 -8.32
CA TYR A 180 -8.43 -18.91 -9.08
C TYR A 180 -7.71 -18.12 -10.18
N ALA A 181 -7.78 -16.79 -10.12
CA ALA A 181 -7.25 -15.92 -11.14
C ALA A 181 -5.76 -16.13 -11.31
N ASN A 182 -5.46 -16.56 -12.48
CA ASN A 182 -4.10 -16.71 -12.90
C ASN A 182 -3.57 -15.32 -13.29
N SER A 183 -2.51 -14.88 -12.64
CA SER A 183 -1.83 -13.64 -12.95
C SER A 183 -1.14 -13.66 -14.35
N ASP A 184 -1.30 -14.72 -15.14
CA ASP A 184 -0.73 -14.85 -16.48
C ASP A 184 -1.13 -13.68 -17.39
N LEU A 185 -2.30 -13.11 -17.16
CA LEU A 185 -2.80 -11.94 -17.90
C LEU A 185 -2.05 -10.64 -17.61
N SER A 186 -1.20 -10.60 -16.59
CA SER A 186 -0.41 -9.39 -16.26
C SER A 186 0.69 -9.10 -17.28
N VAL A 187 1.05 -10.10 -18.11
CA VAL A 187 2.12 -9.97 -19.09
C VAL A 187 1.59 -9.99 -20.53
N ILE A 188 0.57 -10.83 -20.81
CA ILE A 188 0.05 -11.02 -22.15
C ILE A 188 -0.60 -9.74 -22.67
N GLY A 189 -0.08 -9.20 -23.80
CA GLY A 189 -0.66 -8.03 -24.48
C GLY A 189 -0.58 -6.73 -23.68
N ARG A 190 0.31 -6.65 -22.67
CA ARG A 190 0.50 -5.44 -21.86
C ARG A 190 1.78 -4.70 -22.26
N GLU A 191 1.72 -3.37 -22.18
CA GLU A 191 2.87 -2.51 -22.42
C GLU A 191 3.56 -2.09 -21.10
N GLU A 192 2.88 -2.26 -19.98
CA GLU A 192 3.38 -1.95 -18.65
C GLU A 192 2.97 -3.03 -17.64
N ASP A 193 3.62 -3.02 -16.48
CA ASP A 193 3.31 -3.91 -15.37
C ASP A 193 1.97 -3.52 -14.73
N CYS A 194 1.07 -4.51 -14.64
CA CYS A 194 -0.31 -4.30 -14.20
C CYS A 194 -0.71 -5.33 -13.13
N PHE A 195 -1.52 -4.88 -12.18
CA PHE A 195 -2.31 -5.80 -11.38
C PHE A 195 -3.43 -6.38 -12.23
N VAL A 196 -3.59 -7.69 -12.17
CA VAL A 196 -4.68 -8.39 -12.83
C VAL A 196 -5.39 -9.26 -11.83
N ALA A 197 -6.71 -9.11 -11.77
CA ALA A 197 -7.56 -9.94 -10.97
C ALA A 197 -8.75 -10.41 -11.78
N LEU A 198 -9.18 -11.63 -11.53
CA LEU A 198 -10.47 -12.12 -11.99
C LEU A 198 -11.43 -12.00 -10.82
N TYR A 199 -12.34 -11.08 -10.93
CA TYR A 199 -13.34 -10.87 -9.91
C TYR A 199 -14.44 -11.92 -10.05
N SER A 200 -14.46 -12.90 -9.15
CA SER A 200 -15.63 -13.76 -8.94
C SER A 200 -16.23 -13.39 -7.59
N GLN A 201 -17.41 -12.79 -7.60
CA GLN A 201 -18.09 -12.43 -6.35
C GLN A 201 -18.31 -13.68 -5.50
N TYR A 202 -17.79 -13.70 -4.28
CA TYR A 202 -18.12 -14.64 -3.21
C TYR A 202 -17.95 -16.13 -3.56
N ASN A 203 -16.97 -16.52 -4.39
CA ASN A 203 -16.87 -17.90 -4.89
C ASN A 203 -18.14 -18.38 -5.62
N ASP A 204 -18.90 -17.46 -6.17
CA ASP A 204 -20.08 -17.79 -6.93
C ASP A 204 -19.69 -18.27 -8.33
N PHE A 205 -19.71 -19.58 -8.54
CA PHE A 205 -19.41 -20.22 -9.81
C PHE A 205 -20.45 -19.92 -10.91
N ASN A 206 -21.56 -19.29 -10.58
CA ASN A 206 -22.58 -18.90 -11.54
C ASN A 206 -22.33 -17.53 -12.16
N ASN A 207 -21.47 -16.71 -11.58
CA ASN A 207 -21.11 -15.41 -12.11
C ASN A 207 -19.91 -15.54 -13.07
N ASN A 208 -20.05 -15.02 -14.28
CA ASN A 208 -18.93 -14.92 -15.20
C ASN A 208 -17.84 -14.04 -14.56
N PRO A 209 -16.60 -14.54 -14.42
CA PRO A 209 -15.53 -13.75 -13.87
C PRO A 209 -15.24 -12.56 -14.80
N THR A 210 -15.26 -11.36 -14.24
CA THR A 210 -14.89 -10.15 -14.97
C THR A 210 -13.41 -9.87 -14.73
N PRO A 211 -12.58 -9.82 -15.78
CA PRO A 211 -11.18 -9.45 -15.63
C PRO A 211 -11.08 -7.96 -15.25
N PHE A 212 -10.34 -7.70 -14.20
CA PHE A 212 -9.99 -6.36 -13.77
C PHE A 212 -8.49 -6.16 -13.98
N VAL A 213 -8.13 -5.07 -14.65
CA VAL A 213 -6.73 -4.74 -14.96
C VAL A 213 -6.48 -3.29 -14.64
N ILE A 214 -5.45 -3.03 -13.86
CA ILE A 214 -5.03 -1.68 -13.52
C ILE A 214 -3.51 -1.59 -13.48
N SER A 215 -2.96 -0.48 -14.00
CA SER A 215 -1.54 -0.18 -13.93
C SER A 215 -1.06 -0.06 -12.47
N ILE A 216 0.09 -0.64 -12.17
CA ILE A 216 0.74 -0.43 -10.87
C ILE A 216 1.01 1.06 -10.65
N ASN A 217 1.42 1.78 -11.71
CA ASN A 217 1.68 3.21 -11.63
C ASN A 217 0.43 4.01 -11.24
N ASP A 218 -0.75 3.66 -11.77
CA ASP A 218 -2.01 4.34 -11.42
C ASP A 218 -2.38 4.12 -9.95
N VAL A 219 -2.19 2.90 -9.45
CA VAL A 219 -2.42 2.60 -8.02
C VAL A 219 -1.45 3.36 -7.13
N VAL A 220 -0.16 3.39 -7.49
CA VAL A 220 0.88 4.10 -6.71
C VAL A 220 0.63 5.60 -6.72
N ASP A 221 0.25 6.21 -7.85
CA ASP A 221 -0.06 7.64 -7.93
C ASP A 221 -1.26 8.01 -7.04
N ASN A 222 -2.33 7.22 -7.11
CA ASN A 222 -3.51 7.43 -6.27
C ASN A 222 -3.20 7.18 -4.79
N PHE A 223 -2.36 6.20 -4.47
CA PHE A 223 -1.90 5.97 -3.11
C PHE A 223 -1.04 7.14 -2.59
N ASN A 224 -0.17 7.72 -3.39
CA ASN A 224 0.63 8.89 -3.03
C ASN A 224 -0.27 10.10 -2.69
N LYS A 225 -1.34 10.31 -3.47
CA LYS A 225 -2.34 11.35 -3.18
C LYS A 225 -3.05 11.10 -1.85
N PHE A 226 -3.48 9.84 -1.62
CA PHE A 226 -4.09 9.42 -0.35
C PHE A 226 -3.13 9.59 0.84
N TYR A 227 -1.89 9.13 0.71
CA TYR A 227 -0.86 9.25 1.73
C TYR A 227 -0.68 10.70 2.17
N LYS A 228 -0.43 11.60 1.21
CA LYS A 228 -0.26 13.04 1.47
C LYS A 228 -1.49 13.67 2.13
N PHE A 229 -2.68 13.33 1.63
CA PHE A 229 -3.93 13.79 2.20
C PHE A 229 -4.10 13.34 3.66
N SER A 230 -3.86 12.07 3.93
CA SER A 230 -4.03 11.44 5.25
C SER A 230 -3.14 12.07 6.31
N PHE A 231 -1.88 12.32 5.98
CA PHE A 231 -0.94 13.00 6.88
C PHE A 231 -1.37 14.43 7.21
N ASN A 232 -1.80 15.18 6.19
CA ASN A 232 -2.32 16.53 6.38
C ASN A 232 -3.59 16.52 7.25
N LEU A 233 -4.46 15.53 7.06
CA LEU A 233 -5.67 15.38 7.84
C LEU A 233 -5.34 15.07 9.32
N ILE A 234 -4.47 14.11 9.58
CA ILE A 234 -4.05 13.76 10.94
C ILE A 234 -3.41 14.96 11.64
N ASP A 235 -2.50 15.67 10.96
CA ASP A 235 -1.85 16.87 11.52
C ASP A 235 -2.89 17.95 11.88
N ARG A 236 -3.85 18.22 11.01
CA ARG A 236 -4.94 19.17 11.27
C ARG A 236 -5.81 18.76 12.46
N LEU A 237 -6.19 17.47 12.53
CA LEU A 237 -7.03 16.96 13.61
C LEU A 237 -6.32 16.98 14.97
N THR A 238 -5.03 16.70 15.00
CA THR A 238 -4.24 16.69 16.22
C THR A 238 -3.89 18.09 16.71
N ARG A 239 -3.68 19.06 15.82
CA ARG A 239 -3.45 20.48 16.19
C ARG A 239 -4.68 21.13 16.81
N ASN A 240 -5.86 20.90 16.23
CA ASN A 240 -7.10 21.53 16.72
C ASN A 240 -7.47 21.09 18.13
N LYS A 241 -7.10 19.89 18.56
CA LYS A 241 -7.34 19.45 19.95
C LYS A 241 -6.43 20.11 20.97
N ARG A 242 -5.24 20.60 20.57
CA ARG A 242 -4.32 21.33 21.47
C ARG A 242 -4.83 22.72 21.87
N THR A 243 -5.64 23.33 21.02
CA THR A 243 -6.18 24.69 21.28
C THR A 243 -7.42 24.68 22.17
N MET A 244 -7.99 23.49 22.44
CA MET A 244 -9.19 23.30 23.26
C MET A 244 -8.91 22.70 24.64
N SER A 245 -7.66 22.36 24.96
CA SER A 245 -7.19 21.86 26.27
C SER A 245 -6.35 22.90 26.97
#